data_d0c75daa932a8e0d7776eece08906b73
#
_entry.id   d0c75daa932a8e0d7776eece08906b73
#
_cell.length_a   1.000
_cell.length_b   1.000
_cell.length_c   1.000
_cell.angle_alpha   90.00
_cell.angle_beta   90.00
_cell.angle_gamma   90.00
#
_symmetry.space_group_name_H-M   'P 1'
#
loop_
_entity.id
_entity.type
_entity.pdbx_description
1 polymer ?
#
loop_
_entity_poly.entity_id
_entity_poly.type
_entity_poly.pdbx_seq_one_letter_code
_entity_poly.pdbx_strand_id
1 'polypeptide(L)'
;MSKQKNFIPNILKRREGRKMRKKILVIFRLILTYIIICLALSSEVFAISQSVSSDFNSINSGEYPQIKEMIQQLKQQHPSWKFKILYTDIEWSEAIANEFVGHGSSPRNLIPANNSNYTGDWICPVCGPNKTYDTGSWLCASESAIKYMMDPRNSLNGSDIFQFLELSYNGYNMDTVRSMVSKASFLNNDSCINTLISAGEKYNVNVYYLIARILQEQGSDGTVLSSGAGYNGQYVGYYNVFNIGASGKGKDAVILNGLKRAEEEEWTSIESSIDGGVRIIANS
;
A
#
# COMPACT_ATOMS: atom_id res chain seq x y z
N MET A 1 -26.32 4.73 -9.08
CA MET A 1 -25.08 5.01 -9.82
C MET A 1 -24.38 6.33 -9.47
N SER A 2 -24.63 6.96 -8.32
CA SER A 2 -24.08 8.33 -8.07
C SER A 2 -23.10 8.45 -6.87
N LYS A 3 -22.63 7.36 -6.27
CA LYS A 3 -21.78 7.42 -5.06
C LYS A 3 -20.27 7.25 -5.28
N GLN A 4 -19.81 6.92 -6.48
CA GLN A 4 -18.37 6.73 -6.75
C GLN A 4 -17.60 8.01 -7.14
N LYS A 5 -18.29 9.06 -7.58
CA LYS A 5 -17.63 10.32 -8.00
C LYS A 5 -16.93 11.11 -6.89
N ASN A 6 -17.20 10.79 -5.61
CA ASN A 6 -16.73 11.61 -4.48
C ASN A 6 -15.56 10.99 -3.70
N PHE A 7 -15.09 9.81 -4.06
CA PHE A 7 -14.07 9.13 -3.25
C PHE A 7 -12.65 9.64 -3.51
N ILE A 8 -12.30 9.87 -4.75
CA ILE A 8 -10.96 10.35 -5.14
C ILE A 8 -10.69 11.80 -4.70
N PRO A 9 -11.61 12.75 -4.90
CA PRO A 9 -11.40 14.13 -4.44
C PRO A 9 -11.27 14.28 -2.91
N ASN A 10 -11.93 13.41 -2.13
CA ASN A 10 -11.85 13.47 -0.67
C ASN A 10 -10.54 12.91 -0.11
N ILE A 11 -9.95 11.93 -0.77
CA ILE A 11 -8.61 11.41 -0.41
C ILE A 11 -7.54 12.49 -0.68
N LEU A 12 -7.65 13.20 -1.79
CA LEU A 12 -6.73 14.28 -2.15
C LEU A 12 -6.85 15.49 -1.21
N LYS A 13 -8.06 15.93 -0.84
CA LYS A 13 -8.27 17.06 0.08
C LYS A 13 -7.82 16.81 1.53
N ARG A 14 -7.89 15.57 2.03
CA ARG A 14 -7.47 15.25 3.41
C ARG A 14 -5.96 15.18 3.60
N ARG A 15 -5.16 15.07 2.54
CA ARG A 15 -3.70 14.96 2.61
C ARG A 15 -2.94 16.27 2.65
N GLU A 16 -3.53 17.38 2.31
CA GLU A 16 -2.89 18.70 2.37
C GLU A 16 -2.47 19.14 3.79
N GLY A 17 -3.02 18.53 4.82
CA GLY A 17 -2.78 18.91 6.22
C GLY A 17 -1.75 18.08 6.98
N ARG A 18 -1.26 16.96 6.47
CA ARG A 18 -0.38 16.09 7.25
C ARG A 18 1.00 15.95 6.64
N LYS A 19 1.98 16.66 7.17
CA LYS A 19 3.42 16.49 6.99
C LYS A 19 3.93 15.11 7.46
N MET A 20 3.21 14.05 7.15
CA MET A 20 3.65 12.71 7.50
C MET A 20 4.18 12.01 6.25
N ARG A 21 5.34 12.40 5.83
CA ARG A 21 5.91 12.02 4.55
C ARG A 21 7.22 11.29 4.65
N LYS A 22 7.48 10.70 5.76
CA LYS A 22 8.72 9.95 5.92
C LYS A 22 8.43 8.50 5.72
N LYS A 23 8.84 7.95 4.67
CA LYS A 23 8.79 6.54 4.28
C LYS A 23 7.73 6.14 3.29
N ILE A 24 7.26 7.04 2.49
CA ILE A 24 6.46 6.56 1.39
C ILE A 24 7.25 6.75 0.12
N LEU A 25 8.21 5.87 0.06
CA LEU A 25 8.67 5.41 -1.19
C LEU A 25 7.48 4.91 -1.94
N VAL A 26 7.31 5.38 -3.13
CA VAL A 26 6.42 4.71 -4.03
C VAL A 26 4.96 4.88 -3.72
N ILE A 27 4.55 6.08 -3.45
CA ILE A 27 3.16 6.42 -3.70
C ILE A 27 2.99 6.83 -5.17
N PHE A 28 3.81 6.27 -6.00
CA PHE A 28 3.68 6.41 -7.42
C PHE A 28 2.58 5.56 -8.03
N ARG A 29 1.75 4.97 -7.22
CA ARG A 29 1.00 3.83 -7.69
C ARG A 29 -0.45 3.98 -7.41
N LEU A 30 -1.02 5.07 -7.76
CA LEU A 30 -2.44 5.26 -7.88
C LEU A 30 -2.82 5.26 -9.37
N ILE A 31 -2.92 4.12 -10.00
CA ILE A 31 -4.21 3.55 -10.24
C ILE A 31 -4.97 4.16 -11.38
N LEU A 32 -4.70 3.70 -12.55
CA LEU A 32 -5.60 3.91 -13.67
C LEU A 32 -6.41 2.68 -14.01
N THR A 33 -5.88 1.53 -13.68
CA THR A 33 -6.59 0.27 -13.86
C THR A 33 -6.25 -0.61 -12.69
N TYR A 34 -7.19 -0.88 -11.82
CA TYR A 34 -7.01 -1.84 -10.74
C TYR A 34 -7.15 -3.23 -11.29
N ILE A 35 -6.07 -3.94 -11.35
CA ILE A 35 -6.11 -5.38 -11.55
C ILE A 35 -6.07 -6.01 -10.17
N ILE A 36 -7.17 -6.56 -9.78
CA ILE A 36 -7.33 -7.15 -8.48
C ILE A 36 -6.92 -8.61 -8.57
N ILE A 37 -5.91 -8.96 -7.81
CA ILE A 37 -5.49 -10.35 -7.66
C ILE A 37 -6.04 -10.85 -6.34
N CYS A 38 -6.90 -11.84 -6.42
CA CYS A 38 -7.37 -12.56 -5.25
C CYS A 38 -6.77 -13.96 -5.25
N LEU A 39 -6.03 -14.32 -4.21
CA LEU A 39 -5.67 -15.71 -3.93
C LEU A 39 -6.90 -16.43 -3.38
N ALA A 40 -7.45 -17.36 -4.12
CA ALA A 40 -8.66 -18.03 -3.71
C ALA A 40 -8.54 -19.54 -3.74
N LEU A 41 -8.91 -20.13 -2.63
CA LEU A 41 -9.19 -21.54 -2.48
C LEU A 41 -10.62 -21.70 -1.97
N SER A 42 -11.63 -21.65 -2.84
CA SER A 42 -12.98 -22.13 -2.55
C SER A 42 -13.81 -22.33 -3.83
N SER A 43 -14.81 -23.18 -3.76
CA SER A 43 -15.67 -23.56 -4.89
C SER A 43 -16.57 -22.43 -5.44
N GLU A 44 -16.75 -21.33 -4.71
CA GLU A 44 -17.43 -20.12 -5.21
C GLU A 44 -16.62 -19.37 -6.27
N VAL A 45 -15.34 -19.72 -6.37
CA VAL A 45 -14.37 -19.21 -7.35
C VAL A 45 -14.84 -19.45 -8.80
N PHE A 46 -15.60 -20.50 -9.07
CA PHE A 46 -15.99 -20.84 -10.43
C PHE A 46 -16.96 -19.84 -11.07
N ALA A 47 -17.90 -19.31 -10.28
CA ALA A 47 -18.88 -18.33 -10.77
C ALA A 47 -18.24 -16.94 -10.95
N ILE A 48 -17.36 -16.55 -10.03
CA ILE A 48 -16.60 -15.28 -10.12
C ILE A 48 -15.56 -15.36 -11.25
N SER A 49 -14.95 -16.54 -11.45
CA SER A 49 -14.02 -16.77 -12.55
C SER A 49 -14.70 -16.63 -13.92
N GLN A 50 -15.99 -17.00 -14.05
CA GLN A 50 -16.74 -16.78 -15.29
C GLN A 50 -17.07 -15.31 -15.52
N SER A 51 -17.44 -14.56 -14.50
CA SER A 51 -17.74 -13.11 -14.64
C SER A 51 -16.47 -12.30 -14.93
N VAL A 52 -15.36 -12.60 -14.25
CA VAL A 52 -14.06 -11.97 -14.51
C VAL A 52 -13.52 -12.40 -15.87
N SER A 53 -13.79 -13.62 -16.31
CA SER A 53 -13.43 -14.08 -17.65
C SER A 53 -14.25 -13.38 -18.74
N SER A 54 -15.53 -13.05 -18.50
CA SER A 54 -16.34 -12.27 -19.42
C SER A 54 -15.94 -10.80 -19.46
N ASP A 55 -15.67 -10.18 -18.33
CA ASP A 55 -15.15 -8.82 -18.26
C ASP A 55 -13.76 -8.71 -18.88
N PHE A 56 -12.91 -9.69 -18.62
CA PHE A 56 -11.59 -9.79 -19.21
C PHE A 56 -11.63 -10.04 -20.73
N ASN A 57 -12.58 -10.83 -21.23
CA ASN A 57 -12.79 -11.03 -22.66
C ASN A 57 -13.47 -9.84 -23.34
N SER A 58 -14.18 -9.00 -22.57
CA SER A 58 -14.78 -7.75 -23.05
C SER A 58 -13.80 -6.59 -23.16
N ILE A 59 -12.58 -6.71 -22.59
CA ILE A 59 -11.51 -5.76 -22.94
C ILE A 59 -11.35 -5.82 -24.43
N ASN A 60 -11.70 -4.71 -25.06
CA ASN A 60 -11.53 -4.56 -26.49
C ASN A 60 -10.07 -4.83 -26.83
N SER A 61 -9.83 -5.99 -27.44
CA SER A 61 -8.47 -6.45 -27.77
C SER A 61 -7.71 -5.49 -28.69
N GLY A 62 -8.38 -4.49 -29.24
CA GLY A 62 -7.78 -3.43 -30.03
C GLY A 62 -7.16 -2.31 -29.20
N GLU A 63 -7.65 -2.09 -27.96
CA GLU A 63 -7.21 -0.96 -27.13
C GLU A 63 -6.03 -1.31 -26.22
N TYR A 64 -6.02 -2.55 -25.64
CA TYR A 64 -4.97 -2.98 -24.71
C TYR A 64 -4.57 -4.46 -24.89
N PRO A 65 -4.13 -4.88 -26.09
CA PRO A 65 -3.81 -6.30 -26.35
C PRO A 65 -2.69 -6.83 -25.45
N GLN A 66 -1.73 -5.99 -25.11
CA GLN A 66 -0.59 -6.36 -24.26
C GLN A 66 -1.02 -6.68 -22.82
N ILE A 67 -1.94 -5.92 -22.23
CA ILE A 67 -2.45 -6.18 -20.88
C ILE A 67 -3.13 -7.55 -20.82
N LYS A 68 -3.94 -7.87 -21.82
CA LYS A 68 -4.62 -9.17 -21.91
C LYS A 68 -3.63 -10.33 -21.95
N GLU A 69 -2.61 -10.22 -22.76
CA GLU A 69 -1.56 -11.23 -22.88
C GLU A 69 -0.78 -11.39 -21.56
N MET A 70 -0.35 -10.31 -20.94
CA MET A 70 0.36 -10.32 -19.66
C MET A 70 -0.45 -10.97 -18.54
N ILE A 71 -1.75 -10.66 -18.43
CA ILE A 71 -2.64 -11.30 -17.46
C ILE A 71 -2.82 -12.80 -17.78
N GLN A 72 -2.93 -13.18 -19.04
CA GLN A 72 -3.01 -14.60 -19.41
C GLN A 72 -1.75 -15.37 -18.99
N GLN A 73 -0.58 -14.79 -19.18
CA GLN A 73 0.69 -15.38 -18.71
C GLN A 73 0.72 -15.52 -17.18
N LEU A 74 0.30 -14.50 -16.45
CA LEU A 74 0.20 -14.56 -14.99
C LEU A 74 -0.80 -15.63 -14.52
N LYS A 75 -1.94 -15.77 -15.18
CA LYS A 75 -2.91 -16.83 -14.86
C LYS A 75 -2.37 -18.24 -15.12
N GLN A 76 -1.52 -18.42 -16.13
CA GLN A 76 -0.84 -19.69 -16.37
C GLN A 76 0.19 -20.01 -15.30
N GLN A 77 0.95 -19.01 -14.85
CA GLN A 77 1.96 -19.17 -13.79
C GLN A 77 1.33 -19.33 -12.40
N HIS A 78 0.19 -18.68 -12.18
CA HIS A 78 -0.52 -18.62 -10.91
C HIS A 78 -2.01 -18.92 -11.10
N PRO A 79 -2.38 -20.21 -11.33
CA PRO A 79 -3.77 -20.58 -11.65
C PRO A 79 -4.81 -20.23 -10.59
N SER A 80 -4.38 -20.11 -9.32
CA SER A 80 -5.24 -19.71 -8.20
C SER A 80 -5.51 -18.21 -8.11
N TRP A 81 -4.75 -17.39 -8.85
CA TRP A 81 -4.95 -15.95 -8.83
C TRP A 81 -6.19 -15.53 -9.59
N LYS A 82 -6.93 -14.59 -9.03
CA LYS A 82 -8.09 -13.96 -9.65
C LYS A 82 -7.73 -12.54 -10.05
N PHE A 83 -8.20 -12.16 -11.23
CA PHE A 83 -7.99 -10.83 -11.78
C PHE A 83 -9.34 -10.17 -12.00
N LYS A 84 -9.45 -8.94 -11.55
CA LYS A 84 -10.60 -8.05 -11.78
C LYS A 84 -10.09 -6.75 -12.38
N ILE A 85 -10.81 -6.22 -13.35
CA ILE A 85 -10.49 -4.94 -13.96
C ILE A 85 -11.48 -3.91 -13.45
N LEU A 86 -10.93 -2.81 -12.95
CA LEU A 86 -11.72 -1.66 -12.52
C LEU A 86 -11.46 -0.50 -13.47
N TYR A 87 -12.50 -0.07 -14.16
CA TYR A 87 -12.47 1.14 -14.97
C TYR A 87 -12.68 2.35 -14.08
N THR A 88 -11.79 3.33 -14.18
CA THR A 88 -11.80 4.52 -13.31
C THR A 88 -12.56 5.70 -13.93
N ASP A 89 -12.84 5.66 -15.21
CA ASP A 89 -13.43 6.77 -16.00
C ASP A 89 -12.59 8.08 -15.89
N ILE A 90 -11.29 7.94 -15.63
CA ILE A 90 -10.35 9.07 -15.56
C ILE A 90 -9.46 9.03 -16.78
N GLU A 91 -9.41 10.13 -17.51
CA GLU A 91 -8.50 10.26 -18.64
C GLU A 91 -7.03 10.17 -18.19
N TRP A 92 -6.21 9.48 -19.01
CA TRP A 92 -4.78 9.27 -18.69
C TRP A 92 -4.04 10.59 -18.44
N SER A 93 -4.26 11.58 -19.29
CA SER A 93 -3.65 12.90 -19.16
C SER A 93 -4.04 13.62 -17.88
N GLU A 94 -5.29 13.48 -17.44
CA GLU A 94 -5.79 14.03 -16.19
C GLU A 94 -5.13 13.35 -14.99
N ALA A 95 -5.02 12.02 -15.02
CA ALA A 95 -4.36 11.28 -13.95
C ALA A 95 -2.89 11.67 -13.80
N ILE A 96 -2.15 11.78 -14.92
CA ILE A 96 -0.75 12.23 -14.91
C ILE A 96 -0.64 13.66 -14.38
N ALA A 97 -1.49 14.58 -14.84
CA ALA A 97 -1.48 15.97 -14.41
C ALA A 97 -1.75 16.12 -12.90
N ASN A 98 -2.64 15.26 -12.34
CA ASN A 98 -2.94 15.24 -10.90
C ASN A 98 -1.80 14.67 -10.06
N GLU A 99 -0.96 13.82 -10.63
CA GLU A 99 0.23 13.29 -9.94
C GLU A 99 1.47 14.17 -10.13
N PHE A 100 1.64 14.78 -11.30
CA PHE A 100 2.77 15.68 -11.59
C PHE A 100 2.52 17.09 -11.07
N VAL A 101 2.41 17.22 -9.73
CA VAL A 101 2.16 18.51 -9.07
C VAL A 101 3.22 18.81 -8.03
N GLY A 102 3.35 20.10 -7.69
CA GLY A 102 4.25 20.59 -6.65
C GLY A 102 5.73 20.57 -7.03
N HIS A 103 6.09 20.23 -8.27
CA HIS A 103 7.47 20.33 -8.75
C HIS A 103 7.96 21.78 -8.63
N GLY A 104 9.25 21.94 -8.31
CA GLY A 104 9.83 23.24 -8.00
C GLY A 104 9.73 23.64 -6.53
N SER A 105 8.73 23.22 -5.77
CA SER A 105 8.55 23.60 -4.37
C SER A 105 8.35 22.42 -3.42
N SER A 106 7.24 21.72 -3.54
CA SER A 106 6.87 20.56 -2.71
C SER A 106 6.31 19.45 -3.62
N PRO A 107 7.17 18.72 -4.32
CA PRO A 107 6.73 17.69 -5.26
C PRO A 107 5.97 16.59 -4.53
N ARG A 108 4.89 16.12 -5.16
CA ARG A 108 4.10 15.01 -4.64
C ARG A 108 4.85 13.69 -4.79
N ASN A 109 5.59 13.54 -5.88
CA ASN A 109 6.23 12.30 -6.27
C ASN A 109 7.75 12.45 -6.24
N LEU A 110 8.39 11.51 -5.51
CA LEU A 110 9.83 11.49 -5.27
C LEU A 110 10.42 10.14 -5.69
N ILE A 111 11.67 10.18 -6.14
CA ILE A 111 12.51 9.01 -6.43
C ILE A 111 13.75 9.03 -5.54
N PRO A 112 14.35 7.87 -5.20
CA PRO A 112 15.57 7.82 -4.39
C PRO A 112 16.75 8.52 -5.05
N ALA A 113 17.42 9.42 -4.33
CA ALA A 113 18.57 10.18 -4.84
C ALA A 113 19.79 9.30 -5.07
N ASN A 114 19.96 8.24 -4.28
CA ASN A 114 21.16 7.38 -4.29
C ASN A 114 20.94 6.05 -5.03
N ASN A 115 20.02 6.02 -5.99
CA ASN A 115 19.76 4.82 -6.77
C ASN A 115 20.12 5.06 -8.24
N SER A 116 21.13 4.34 -8.74
CA SER A 116 21.62 4.46 -10.11
C SER A 116 20.57 4.11 -11.19
N ASN A 117 19.48 3.45 -10.82
CA ASN A 117 18.39 3.16 -11.74
C ASN A 117 17.51 4.38 -12.04
N TYR A 118 17.62 5.45 -11.23
CA TYR A 118 16.79 6.64 -11.34
C TYR A 118 17.64 7.87 -11.70
N THR A 119 18.16 7.89 -12.91
CA THR A 119 18.99 8.98 -13.45
C THR A 119 18.38 9.56 -14.73
N GLY A 120 18.88 10.68 -15.19
CA GLY A 120 18.44 11.28 -16.45
C GLY A 120 16.94 11.58 -16.49
N ASP A 121 16.23 10.90 -17.38
CA ASP A 121 14.78 11.12 -17.63
C ASP A 121 13.88 10.81 -16.43
N TRP A 122 14.39 10.16 -15.40
CA TRP A 122 13.65 9.93 -14.15
C TRP A 122 13.57 11.18 -13.28
N ILE A 123 14.47 12.14 -13.46
CA ILE A 123 14.58 13.33 -12.61
C ILE A 123 13.80 14.48 -13.24
N CYS A 124 12.99 15.17 -12.43
CA CYS A 124 12.24 16.34 -12.87
C CYS A 124 13.18 17.44 -13.42
N PRO A 125 13.03 17.87 -14.67
CA PRO A 125 13.92 18.88 -15.26
C PRO A 125 13.78 20.27 -14.61
N VAL A 126 12.64 20.56 -13.97
CA VAL A 126 12.39 21.83 -13.28
C VAL A 126 13.09 21.87 -11.93
N CYS A 127 13.07 20.76 -11.19
CA CYS A 127 13.74 20.67 -9.89
C CYS A 127 15.24 20.45 -10.04
N GLY A 128 15.65 19.70 -11.05
CA GLY A 128 17.04 19.31 -11.31
C GLY A 128 17.59 18.26 -10.35
N PRO A 129 18.78 17.70 -10.65
CA PRO A 129 19.37 16.60 -9.89
C PRO A 129 19.97 17.04 -8.55
N ASN A 130 20.19 18.32 -8.34
CA ASN A 130 20.86 18.86 -7.14
C ASN A 130 19.85 19.27 -6.05
N LYS A 131 18.56 19.32 -6.34
CA LYS A 131 17.54 19.68 -5.38
C LYS A 131 16.95 18.44 -4.73
N THR A 132 17.36 18.20 -3.51
CA THR A 132 16.90 17.05 -2.70
C THR A 132 15.77 17.43 -1.74
N TYR A 133 15.01 16.42 -1.36
CA TYR A 133 13.90 16.49 -0.43
C TYR A 133 14.07 15.44 0.68
N ASP A 134 13.29 15.55 1.74
CA ASP A 134 13.27 14.61 2.88
C ASP A 134 14.69 14.24 3.36
N THR A 135 15.40 15.25 3.94
CA THR A 135 16.75 15.08 4.48
C THR A 135 17.82 14.70 3.45
N GLY A 136 17.59 15.01 2.18
CA GLY A 136 18.58 14.80 1.11
C GLY A 136 18.52 13.44 0.43
N SER A 137 17.59 12.57 0.82
CA SER A 137 17.51 11.20 0.30
C SER A 137 16.65 11.04 -0.96
N TRP A 138 15.98 12.10 -1.41
CA TRP A 138 14.97 12.03 -2.46
C TRP A 138 15.14 13.15 -3.49
N LEU A 139 14.85 12.82 -4.75
CA LEU A 139 14.75 13.75 -5.87
C LEU A 139 13.29 13.85 -6.34
N CYS A 140 12.94 14.96 -6.96
CA CYS A 140 11.65 15.11 -7.62
C CYS A 140 11.58 14.21 -8.86
N ALA A 141 10.52 13.42 -8.98
CA ALA A 141 10.28 12.59 -10.15
C ALA A 141 9.86 13.43 -11.36
N SER A 142 10.31 13.01 -12.54
CA SER A 142 9.85 13.60 -13.81
C SER A 142 8.44 13.12 -14.16
N GLU A 143 7.79 13.80 -15.10
CA GLU A 143 6.53 13.36 -15.68
C GLU A 143 6.68 11.98 -16.36
N SER A 144 7.81 11.73 -17.03
CA SER A 144 8.11 10.44 -17.65
C SER A 144 8.23 9.31 -16.62
N ALA A 145 8.85 9.58 -15.48
CA ALA A 145 8.92 8.63 -14.37
C ALA A 145 7.53 8.31 -13.81
N ILE A 146 6.67 9.32 -13.66
CA ILE A 146 5.29 9.15 -13.21
C ILE A 146 4.50 8.29 -14.22
N LYS A 147 4.58 8.63 -15.52
CA LYS A 147 3.93 7.84 -16.57
C LYS A 147 4.37 6.38 -16.54
N TYR A 148 5.65 6.13 -16.41
CA TYR A 148 6.18 4.77 -16.32
C TYR A 148 5.62 4.01 -15.11
N MET A 149 5.64 4.63 -13.94
CA MET A 149 5.21 3.99 -12.70
C MET A 149 3.69 3.78 -12.61
N MET A 150 2.92 4.64 -13.27
CA MET A 150 1.46 4.53 -13.32
C MET A 150 0.97 3.58 -14.41
N ASP A 151 1.78 3.26 -15.41
CA ASP A 151 1.41 2.33 -16.47
C ASP A 151 1.43 0.90 -15.91
N PRO A 152 0.26 0.22 -15.82
CA PRO A 152 0.18 -1.12 -15.24
C PRO A 152 1.02 -2.16 -16.00
N ARG A 153 1.29 -1.95 -17.29
CA ARG A 153 2.10 -2.86 -18.10
C ARG A 153 3.50 -3.04 -17.54
N ASN A 154 4.04 -2.01 -16.88
CA ASN A 154 5.37 -2.08 -16.26
C ASN A 154 5.40 -2.86 -14.95
N SER A 155 4.23 -3.26 -14.44
CA SER A 155 4.10 -3.92 -13.14
C SER A 155 3.28 -5.22 -13.18
N LEU A 156 2.84 -5.66 -14.36
CA LEU A 156 2.11 -6.92 -14.54
C LEU A 156 3.09 -8.12 -14.58
N ASN A 157 3.77 -8.35 -13.47
CA ASN A 157 4.67 -9.49 -13.27
C ASN A 157 4.43 -10.10 -11.87
N GLY A 158 5.03 -11.25 -11.60
CA GLY A 158 4.78 -12.02 -10.38
C GLY A 158 5.16 -11.32 -9.06
N SER A 159 5.92 -10.23 -9.12
CA SER A 159 6.36 -9.47 -7.93
C SER A 159 5.63 -8.13 -7.80
N ASP A 160 5.62 -7.35 -8.88
CA ASP A 160 5.15 -5.96 -8.79
C ASP A 160 3.64 -5.82 -8.88
N ILE A 161 2.95 -6.86 -9.36
CA ILE A 161 1.50 -6.87 -9.49
C ILE A 161 0.76 -6.68 -8.16
N PHE A 162 1.37 -7.04 -7.04
CA PHE A 162 0.79 -6.88 -5.71
C PHE A 162 0.56 -5.42 -5.30
N GLN A 163 1.13 -4.46 -6.03
CA GLN A 163 0.75 -3.05 -5.87
C GLN A 163 -0.72 -2.78 -6.20
N PHE A 164 -1.35 -3.66 -7.02
CA PHE A 164 -2.75 -3.61 -7.39
C PHE A 164 -3.63 -4.56 -6.56
N LEU A 165 -3.08 -5.11 -5.46
CA LEU A 165 -3.85 -5.99 -4.58
C LEU A 165 -5.11 -5.28 -4.09
N GLU A 166 -6.24 -5.97 -4.20
CA GLU A 166 -7.48 -5.46 -3.62
C GLU A 166 -7.35 -5.31 -2.12
N LEU A 167 -7.64 -4.12 -1.60
CA LEU A 167 -7.49 -3.82 -0.17
C LEU A 167 -8.69 -4.27 0.66
N SER A 168 -9.82 -4.59 0.04
CA SER A 168 -10.96 -5.19 0.73
C SER A 168 -10.70 -6.66 1.09
N TYR A 169 -11.35 -7.13 2.14
CA TYR A 169 -11.27 -8.52 2.57
C TYR A 169 -11.87 -9.47 1.53
N ASN A 170 -11.09 -10.46 1.11
CA ASN A 170 -11.49 -11.48 0.13
C ASN A 170 -11.13 -12.90 0.58
N GLY A 171 -11.16 -13.14 1.89
CA GLY A 171 -10.68 -14.38 2.47
C GLY A 171 -9.15 -14.46 2.54
N TYR A 172 -8.64 -15.62 2.91
CA TYR A 172 -7.21 -15.87 3.07
C TYR A 172 -6.88 -17.33 2.83
N ASN A 173 -5.59 -17.60 2.57
CA ASN A 173 -4.99 -18.92 2.65
C ASN A 173 -4.12 -18.98 3.91
N MET A 174 -4.37 -19.95 4.79
CA MET A 174 -3.68 -20.04 6.07
C MET A 174 -2.16 -20.27 5.91
N ASP A 175 -1.74 -21.09 4.95
CA ASP A 175 -0.33 -21.35 4.72
C ASP A 175 0.40 -20.08 4.27
N THR A 176 -0.24 -19.27 3.43
CA THR A 176 0.28 -17.96 3.01
C THR A 176 0.37 -17.00 4.19
N VAL A 177 -0.67 -16.91 5.04
CA VAL A 177 -0.65 -16.07 6.24
C VAL A 177 0.48 -16.48 7.17
N ARG A 178 0.61 -17.77 7.48
CA ARG A 178 1.70 -18.30 8.32
C ARG A 178 3.08 -18.03 7.71
N SER A 179 3.23 -18.22 6.42
CA SER A 179 4.48 -17.91 5.70
C SER A 179 4.86 -16.44 5.79
N MET A 180 3.88 -15.53 5.71
CA MET A 180 4.13 -14.10 5.82
C MET A 180 4.49 -13.69 7.26
N VAL A 181 3.72 -14.12 8.26
CA VAL A 181 3.96 -13.75 9.67
C VAL A 181 5.22 -14.38 10.23
N SER A 182 5.67 -15.53 9.69
CA SER A 182 6.93 -16.18 10.11
C SER A 182 8.16 -15.30 9.88
N LYS A 183 8.04 -14.26 9.08
CA LYS A 183 9.11 -13.26 8.82
C LYS A 183 9.31 -12.28 9.98
N ALA A 184 8.40 -12.24 10.95
CA ALA A 184 8.50 -11.37 12.12
C ALA A 184 8.16 -12.15 13.39
N SER A 185 9.14 -12.33 14.27
CA SER A 185 9.03 -13.14 15.46
C SER A 185 7.90 -12.71 16.40
N PHE A 186 7.66 -11.41 16.52
CA PHE A 186 6.62 -10.84 17.37
C PHE A 186 5.19 -11.07 16.86
N LEU A 187 5.01 -11.38 15.57
CA LEU A 187 3.72 -11.73 14.96
C LEU A 187 3.48 -13.24 14.87
N ASN A 188 4.53 -14.05 14.94
CA ASN A 188 4.49 -15.49 14.65
C ASN A 188 3.90 -16.31 15.80
N ASN A 189 2.66 -16.03 16.13
CA ASN A 189 1.86 -16.79 17.10
C ASN A 189 0.38 -16.80 16.70
N ASP A 190 -0.35 -17.81 17.17
CA ASP A 190 -1.75 -18.00 16.76
C ASP A 190 -2.67 -16.85 17.21
N SER A 191 -2.38 -16.18 18.33
CA SER A 191 -3.17 -15.04 18.82
C SER A 191 -3.10 -13.88 17.83
N CYS A 192 -1.91 -13.48 17.41
CA CYS A 192 -1.72 -12.42 16.41
C CYS A 192 -2.31 -12.80 15.06
N ILE A 193 -2.12 -14.05 14.59
CA ILE A 193 -2.67 -14.55 13.33
C ILE A 193 -4.21 -14.45 13.34
N ASN A 194 -4.84 -14.96 14.38
CA ASN A 194 -6.30 -14.93 14.52
C ASN A 194 -6.82 -13.50 14.61
N THR A 195 -6.11 -12.61 15.30
CA THR A 195 -6.48 -11.20 15.40
C THR A 195 -6.38 -10.50 14.04
N LEU A 196 -5.32 -10.74 13.27
CA LEU A 196 -5.17 -10.21 11.91
C LEU A 196 -6.31 -10.63 10.98
N ILE A 197 -6.68 -11.92 11.03
CA ILE A 197 -7.77 -12.47 10.23
C ILE A 197 -9.11 -11.86 10.66
N SER A 198 -9.40 -11.88 11.97
CA SER A 198 -10.66 -11.37 12.50
C SER A 198 -10.84 -9.87 12.28
N ALA A 199 -9.76 -9.09 12.44
CA ALA A 199 -9.78 -7.66 12.19
C ALA A 199 -9.93 -7.37 10.68
N GLY A 200 -9.22 -8.13 9.83
CA GLY A 200 -9.36 -8.02 8.39
C GLY A 200 -10.80 -8.25 7.93
N GLU A 201 -11.44 -9.31 8.40
CA GLU A 201 -12.84 -9.63 8.12
C GLU A 201 -13.79 -8.56 8.68
N LYS A 202 -13.66 -8.23 9.96
CA LYS A 202 -14.51 -7.27 10.68
C LYS A 202 -14.52 -5.89 10.04
N TYR A 203 -13.38 -5.42 9.59
CA TYR A 203 -13.22 -4.07 9.03
C TYR A 203 -13.08 -4.05 7.50
N ASN A 204 -13.30 -5.18 6.85
CA ASN A 204 -13.21 -5.34 5.40
C ASN A 204 -11.86 -4.90 4.82
N VAL A 205 -10.75 -5.38 5.43
CA VAL A 205 -9.39 -5.09 4.97
C VAL A 205 -8.63 -6.38 4.66
N ASN A 206 -7.95 -6.42 3.55
CA ASN A 206 -7.17 -7.57 3.09
C ASN A 206 -6.09 -7.96 4.10
N VAL A 207 -6.11 -9.23 4.54
CA VAL A 207 -5.18 -9.75 5.57
C VAL A 207 -3.72 -9.67 5.13
N TYR A 208 -3.44 -9.96 3.86
CA TYR A 208 -2.06 -9.90 3.34
C TYR A 208 -1.52 -8.48 3.33
N TYR A 209 -2.37 -7.51 2.99
CA TYR A 209 -2.01 -6.09 3.08
C TYR A 209 -1.69 -5.67 4.51
N LEU A 210 -2.48 -6.12 5.49
CA LEU A 210 -2.23 -5.81 6.91
C LEU A 210 -0.88 -6.36 7.38
N ILE A 211 -0.58 -7.62 7.06
CA ILE A 211 0.69 -8.26 7.42
C ILE A 211 1.86 -7.53 6.73
N ALA A 212 1.75 -7.29 5.43
CA ALA A 212 2.79 -6.60 4.67
C ALA A 212 3.07 -5.19 5.23
N ARG A 213 2.02 -4.48 5.64
CA ARG A 213 2.15 -3.15 6.24
C ARG A 213 2.87 -3.21 7.59
N ILE A 214 2.52 -4.15 8.46
CA ILE A 214 3.22 -4.34 9.75
C ILE A 214 4.69 -4.67 9.51
N LEU A 215 4.99 -5.60 8.60
CA LEU A 215 6.37 -5.95 8.24
C LEU A 215 7.16 -4.76 7.69
N GLN A 216 6.52 -3.90 6.91
CA GLN A 216 7.14 -2.67 6.40
C GLN A 216 7.44 -1.66 7.52
N GLU A 217 6.53 -1.50 8.47
CA GLU A 217 6.64 -0.52 9.55
C GLU A 217 7.57 -0.99 10.69
N GLN A 218 7.58 -2.28 10.98
CA GLN A 218 8.30 -2.84 12.14
C GLN A 218 9.54 -3.63 11.77
N GLY A 219 9.65 -4.12 10.53
CA GLY A 219 10.70 -5.06 10.13
C GLY A 219 10.52 -6.46 10.73
N SER A 220 11.53 -7.34 10.56
CA SER A 220 11.52 -8.71 11.07
C SER A 220 11.66 -8.80 12.58
N ASP A 221 12.42 -7.90 13.17
CA ASP A 221 12.78 -7.93 14.59
C ASP A 221 11.86 -7.07 15.47
N GLY A 222 10.96 -6.33 14.83
CA GLY A 222 10.15 -5.33 15.50
C GLY A 222 10.91 -4.03 15.79
N THR A 223 10.20 -3.05 16.31
CA THR A 223 10.77 -1.78 16.77
C THR A 223 10.34 -1.51 18.21
N VAL A 224 10.76 -0.39 18.76
CA VAL A 224 10.27 0.09 20.08
C VAL A 224 8.74 0.14 20.12
N LEU A 225 8.10 0.50 18.99
CA LEU A 225 6.63 0.62 18.89
C LEU A 225 5.89 -0.74 18.91
N SER A 226 6.58 -1.85 18.67
CA SER A 226 6.01 -3.20 18.75
C SER A 226 6.50 -4.02 19.93
N SER A 227 7.38 -3.46 20.79
CA SER A 227 8.05 -4.20 21.86
C SER A 227 7.34 -4.15 23.23
N GLY A 228 6.50 -3.15 23.45
CA GLY A 228 5.93 -2.87 24.78
C GLY A 228 6.93 -2.33 25.81
N ALA A 229 8.21 -2.14 25.43
CA ALA A 229 9.24 -1.65 26.33
C ALA A 229 9.08 -0.16 26.69
N GLY A 230 8.26 0.55 25.96
CA GLY A 230 8.18 2.00 26.06
C GLY A 230 9.42 2.69 25.51
N TYR A 231 9.54 3.99 25.73
CA TYR A 231 10.70 4.77 25.28
C TYR A 231 11.06 5.85 26.32
N ASN A 232 12.33 5.89 26.73
CA ASN A 232 12.81 6.81 27.79
C ASN A 232 11.99 6.70 29.09
N GLY A 233 11.58 5.50 29.48
CA GLY A 233 10.77 5.23 30.67
C GLY A 233 9.30 5.62 30.58
N GLN A 234 8.82 6.06 29.40
CA GLN A 234 7.43 6.41 29.15
C GLN A 234 6.72 5.35 28.32
N TYR A 235 5.41 5.26 28.45
CA TYR A 235 4.54 4.38 27.64
C TYR A 235 4.90 2.91 27.67
N VAL A 236 5.38 2.39 28.78
CA VAL A 236 5.66 0.95 28.97
C VAL A 236 4.34 0.17 28.92
N GLY A 237 4.33 -0.93 28.17
CA GLY A 237 3.14 -1.77 27.97
C GLY A 237 2.21 -1.32 26.86
N TYR A 238 2.58 -0.31 26.06
CA TYR A 238 1.81 0.13 24.89
C TYR A 238 2.47 -0.29 23.57
N TYR A 239 1.64 -0.60 22.56
CA TYR A 239 2.06 -1.16 21.28
C TYR A 239 1.43 -0.39 20.11
N ASN A 240 2.18 -0.16 19.04
CA ASN A 240 1.71 0.50 17.82
C ASN A 240 2.33 -0.13 16.57
N VAL A 241 1.81 -1.29 16.19
CA VAL A 241 2.39 -2.09 15.10
C VAL A 241 2.26 -1.45 13.71
N PHE A 242 1.34 -0.50 13.53
CA PHE A 242 1.13 0.21 12.27
C PHE A 242 1.76 1.61 12.23
N ASN A 243 2.50 2.03 13.26
CA ASN A 243 3.08 3.37 13.37
C ASN A 243 2.06 4.51 13.23
N ILE A 244 0.81 4.28 13.62
CA ILE A 244 -0.26 5.29 13.52
C ILE A 244 0.04 6.45 14.46
N GLY A 245 0.06 7.68 13.90
CA GLY A 245 0.39 8.88 14.67
C GLY A 245 1.89 9.05 14.99
N ALA A 246 2.75 8.11 14.57
CA ALA A 246 4.20 8.21 14.74
C ALA A 246 4.76 9.28 13.78
N SER A 247 4.75 10.53 14.22
CA SER A 247 5.18 11.69 13.43
C SER A 247 5.93 12.71 14.31
N GLY A 248 6.72 13.57 13.69
CA GLY A 248 7.44 14.61 14.42
C GLY A 248 8.80 14.94 13.81
N LYS A 249 9.52 15.85 14.44
CA LYS A 249 10.89 16.19 14.06
C LYS A 249 11.88 15.33 14.86
N GLY A 250 12.59 14.46 14.14
CA GLY A 250 13.60 13.56 14.74
C GLY A 250 12.98 12.26 15.28
N LYS A 251 13.88 11.31 15.55
CA LYS A 251 13.53 9.94 15.93
C LYS A 251 12.70 9.88 17.23
N ASP A 252 13.12 10.62 18.23
CA ASP A 252 12.47 10.60 19.56
C ASP A 252 11.03 11.07 19.49
N ALA A 253 10.77 12.18 18.79
CA ALA A 253 9.42 12.71 18.64
C ALA A 253 8.51 11.73 17.88
N VAL A 254 9.02 11.05 16.85
CA VAL A 254 8.28 10.04 16.08
C VAL A 254 7.87 8.86 16.98
N ILE A 255 8.81 8.34 17.78
CA ILE A 255 8.57 7.22 18.69
C ILE A 255 7.57 7.62 19.78
N LEU A 256 7.82 8.73 20.48
CA LEU A 256 6.96 9.19 21.57
C LEU A 256 5.54 9.50 21.11
N ASN A 257 5.37 10.14 19.96
CA ASN A 257 4.04 10.42 19.41
C ASN A 257 3.32 9.12 18.98
N GLY A 258 4.03 8.14 18.45
CA GLY A 258 3.47 6.83 18.15
C GLY A 258 3.02 6.07 19.40
N LEU A 259 3.81 6.08 20.47
CA LEU A 259 3.46 5.46 21.75
C LEU A 259 2.35 6.21 22.48
N LYS A 260 2.37 7.54 22.47
CA LYS A 260 1.27 8.35 22.99
C LYS A 260 -0.05 8.02 22.28
N ARG A 261 -0.03 7.85 20.96
CA ARG A 261 -1.21 7.40 20.22
C ARG A 261 -1.69 6.03 20.67
N ALA A 262 -0.78 5.11 20.96
CA ALA A 262 -1.12 3.79 21.48
C ALA A 262 -1.77 3.87 22.88
N GLU A 263 -1.31 4.77 23.74
CA GLU A 263 -1.92 5.04 25.04
C GLU A 263 -3.33 5.62 24.89
N GLU A 264 -3.51 6.62 24.02
CA GLU A 264 -4.81 7.26 23.73
C GLU A 264 -5.86 6.26 23.18
N GLU A 265 -5.41 5.22 22.48
CA GLU A 265 -6.25 4.16 21.92
C GLU A 265 -6.31 2.90 22.81
N GLU A 266 -5.63 2.92 23.96
CA GLU A 266 -5.55 1.80 24.91
C GLU A 266 -4.96 0.49 24.30
N TRP A 267 -3.97 0.62 23.40
CA TRP A 267 -3.32 -0.52 22.77
C TRP A 267 -2.26 -1.14 23.70
N THR A 268 -2.71 -1.95 24.62
CA THR A 268 -1.88 -2.58 25.66
C THR A 268 -1.33 -3.95 25.30
N SER A 269 -1.58 -4.42 24.09
CA SER A 269 -1.00 -5.64 23.50
C SER A 269 -0.81 -5.49 22.00
N ILE A 270 -0.08 -6.43 21.39
CA ILE A 270 0.04 -6.47 19.92
C ILE A 270 -1.34 -6.66 19.28
N GLU A 271 -2.17 -7.52 19.84
CA GLU A 271 -3.53 -7.82 19.36
C GLU A 271 -4.42 -6.59 19.42
N SER A 272 -4.45 -5.86 20.54
CA SER A 272 -5.25 -4.63 20.64
C SER A 272 -4.76 -3.55 19.68
N SER A 273 -3.44 -3.48 19.44
CA SER A 273 -2.84 -2.61 18.45
C SER A 273 -3.20 -3.03 17.01
N ILE A 274 -3.31 -4.33 16.73
CA ILE A 274 -3.78 -4.84 15.44
C ILE A 274 -5.24 -4.44 15.22
N ASP A 275 -6.17 -4.83 16.13
CA ASP A 275 -7.61 -4.55 15.94
C ASP A 275 -7.89 -3.05 15.82
N GLY A 276 -7.35 -2.25 16.75
CA GLY A 276 -7.53 -0.79 16.75
C GLY A 276 -6.88 -0.11 15.54
N GLY A 277 -5.69 -0.56 15.16
CA GLY A 277 -4.99 -0.04 13.99
C GLY A 277 -5.73 -0.35 12.68
N VAL A 278 -6.23 -1.57 12.51
CA VAL A 278 -7.03 -1.96 11.33
C VAL A 278 -8.31 -1.14 11.24
N ARG A 279 -9.00 -0.90 12.37
CA ARG A 279 -10.17 -0.01 12.44
C ARG A 279 -9.86 1.39 11.90
N ILE A 280 -8.71 1.95 12.25
CA ILE A 280 -8.30 3.27 11.77
C ILE A 280 -7.95 3.24 10.28
N ILE A 281 -7.24 2.20 9.83
CA ILE A 281 -6.85 2.02 8.42
C ILE A 281 -8.09 1.91 7.53
N ALA A 282 -9.10 1.14 7.95
CA ALA A 282 -10.34 0.96 7.20
C ALA A 282 -11.14 2.27 7.01
N ASN A 283 -10.99 3.22 7.91
CA ASN A 283 -11.70 4.52 7.88
C ASN A 283 -10.87 5.66 7.26
N SER A 284 -9.66 5.37 6.76
CA SER A 284 -8.75 6.35 6.17
C SER A 284 -8.82 6.38 4.67
#